data_d789de0669031a88ae2d3d0b3c79c499
#
_entry.id   d789de0669031a88ae2d3d0b3c79c499
#
_cell.length_a   1.000
_cell.length_b   1.000
_cell.length_c   1.000
_cell.angle_alpha   90.00
_cell.angle_beta   90.00
_cell.angle_gamma   90.00
#
_symmetry.space_group_name_H-M   'P 1'
#
loop_
_entity.id
_entity.type
_entity.pdbx_description
1 polymer ?
#
loop_
_entity_poly.entity_id
_entity_poly.type
_entity_poly.pdbx_seq_one_letter_code
_entity_poly.pdbx_strand_id
1 'polypeptide(L)'
;MSATILSLKNVTIYQENRVILSQINLDVQEGEFLYIIGKTGTGKSSFMKTLYGDLQLTTGHGSIVGYDLLNLKESEIPFLRRKIGIVFQDFQLLPDRNVNENMLFVLKATGWTDKTEMQVKIDEVLDLVGLRSITNKMPHQLSGGEQQRVAIARALLNDPELILADEPTGNLDPQTSAEILGVLKRINDNGKTVIMATHDYAVIMKFPAKTLKCEDSTIFEVVQKTV
;
A
#
# COMPACT_ATOMS: atom_id res chain seq x y z
N MET A 1 -9.14 22.48 4.58
CA MET A 1 -8.64 21.41 5.46
C MET A 1 -8.76 20.12 4.68
N SER A 2 -7.70 19.32 4.56
CA SER A 2 -7.76 17.99 3.94
C SER A 2 -8.67 17.08 4.76
N ALA A 3 -9.39 16.16 4.11
CA ALA A 3 -10.26 15.23 4.80
C ALA A 3 -9.42 14.12 5.48
N THR A 4 -9.92 13.55 6.56
CA THR A 4 -9.27 12.41 7.23
C THR A 4 -9.60 11.13 6.48
N ILE A 5 -8.58 10.45 5.95
CA ILE A 5 -8.72 9.22 5.16
C ILE A 5 -8.62 7.95 6.02
N LEU A 6 -7.87 8.00 7.12
CA LEU A 6 -7.73 6.95 8.13
C LEU A 6 -7.85 7.57 9.52
N SER A 7 -8.72 7.02 10.36
CA SER A 7 -8.82 7.39 11.78
C SER A 7 -8.91 6.12 12.63
N LEU A 8 -8.01 5.99 13.60
CA LEU A 8 -7.96 4.90 14.57
C LEU A 8 -7.99 5.49 15.97
N LYS A 9 -8.88 4.98 16.86
CA LYS A 9 -9.04 5.42 18.24
C LYS A 9 -9.07 4.23 19.19
N ASN A 10 -8.06 4.14 20.05
CA ASN A 10 -7.89 3.07 21.04
C ASN A 10 -7.94 1.66 20.41
N VAL A 11 -7.40 1.51 19.22
CA VAL A 11 -7.42 0.25 18.46
C VAL A 11 -6.41 -0.72 19.05
N THR A 12 -6.83 -1.97 19.25
CA THR A 12 -5.97 -3.11 19.57
C THR A 12 -6.09 -4.16 18.48
N ILE A 13 -4.95 -4.60 17.96
CA ILE A 13 -4.85 -5.60 16.89
C ILE A 13 -4.43 -6.93 17.50
N TYR A 14 -5.22 -7.96 17.22
CA TYR A 14 -4.95 -9.33 17.63
C TYR A 14 -4.62 -10.19 16.42
N GLN A 15 -3.76 -11.17 16.62
CA GLN A 15 -3.59 -12.29 15.70
C GLN A 15 -3.86 -13.56 16.50
N GLU A 16 -4.91 -14.29 16.15
CA GLU A 16 -5.48 -15.32 17.00
C GLU A 16 -5.85 -14.73 18.40
N ASN A 17 -5.27 -15.25 19.48
CA ASN A 17 -5.49 -14.77 20.85
C ASN A 17 -4.35 -13.88 21.38
N ARG A 18 -3.38 -13.50 20.54
CA ARG A 18 -2.23 -12.70 20.95
C ARG A 18 -2.41 -11.24 20.56
N VAL A 19 -2.21 -10.34 21.51
CA VAL A 19 -2.10 -8.90 21.23
C VAL A 19 -0.82 -8.65 20.44
N ILE A 20 -0.95 -8.05 19.27
CA ILE A 20 0.17 -7.66 18.41
C ILE A 20 0.48 -6.18 18.63
N LEU A 21 -0.55 -5.33 18.54
CA LEU A 21 -0.44 -3.89 18.76
C LEU A 21 -1.63 -3.44 19.61
N SER A 22 -1.40 -2.49 20.50
CA SER A 22 -2.42 -2.00 21.42
C SER A 22 -2.44 -0.48 21.51
N GLN A 23 -3.61 0.07 21.89
CA GLN A 23 -3.82 1.50 22.14
C GLN A 23 -3.41 2.41 20.98
N ILE A 24 -3.62 1.96 19.72
CA ILE A 24 -3.29 2.73 18.54
C ILE A 24 -4.25 3.91 18.43
N ASN A 25 -3.69 5.11 18.37
CA ASN A 25 -4.41 6.34 18.07
C ASN A 25 -3.68 7.03 16.91
N LEU A 26 -4.37 7.17 15.75
CA LEU A 26 -3.76 7.67 14.53
C LEU A 26 -4.80 8.29 13.63
N ASP A 27 -4.54 9.51 13.19
CA ASP A 27 -5.26 10.14 12.09
C ASP A 27 -4.29 10.41 10.92
N VAL A 28 -4.71 10.06 9.71
CA VAL A 28 -3.99 10.34 8.45
C VAL A 28 -4.90 11.16 7.56
N GLN A 29 -4.38 12.26 7.03
CA GLN A 29 -5.09 13.16 6.14
C GLN A 29 -4.89 12.75 4.67
N GLU A 30 -5.84 13.10 3.81
CA GLU A 30 -5.66 12.95 2.37
C GLU A 30 -4.39 13.65 1.88
N GLY A 31 -3.64 12.98 1.00
CA GLY A 31 -2.39 13.47 0.46
C GLY A 31 -1.16 13.32 1.37
N GLU A 32 -1.29 12.79 2.59
CA GLU A 32 -0.13 12.51 3.43
C GLU A 32 0.71 11.34 2.91
N PHE A 33 2.03 11.43 3.09
CA PHE A 33 2.95 10.29 3.01
C PHE A 33 3.37 9.91 4.43
N LEU A 34 3.11 8.65 4.81
CA LEU A 34 3.36 8.14 6.15
C LEU A 34 4.22 6.87 6.10
N TYR A 35 5.32 6.86 6.87
CA TYR A 35 6.09 5.64 7.11
C TYR A 35 5.65 4.95 8.39
N ILE A 36 5.58 3.61 8.35
CA ILE A 36 5.47 2.73 9.51
C ILE A 36 6.79 1.95 9.61
N ILE A 37 7.62 2.25 10.59
CA ILE A 37 8.93 1.61 10.74
C ILE A 37 8.96 0.68 11.95
N GLY A 38 9.89 -0.26 11.93
CA GLY A 38 10.12 -1.20 13.03
C GLY A 38 10.80 -2.47 12.55
N LYS A 39 11.38 -3.21 13.49
CA LYS A 39 12.01 -4.51 13.19
C LYS A 39 11.00 -5.50 12.60
N THR A 40 11.50 -6.54 11.93
CA THR A 40 10.66 -7.66 11.50
C THR A 40 9.95 -8.27 12.72
N GLY A 41 8.66 -8.58 12.58
CA GLY A 41 7.85 -9.15 13.67
C GLY A 41 7.25 -8.16 14.66
N THR A 42 7.45 -6.83 14.52
CA THR A 42 6.84 -5.84 15.43
C THR A 42 5.37 -5.54 15.20
N GLY A 43 4.74 -6.14 14.16
CA GLY A 43 3.31 -5.99 13.88
C GLY A 43 2.96 -5.07 12.71
N LYS A 44 3.95 -4.55 11.94
CA LYS A 44 3.70 -3.69 10.77
C LYS A 44 2.75 -4.34 9.76
N SER A 45 3.01 -5.58 9.36
CA SER A 45 2.15 -6.30 8.40
C SER A 45 0.78 -6.63 9.00
N SER A 46 0.66 -6.91 10.29
CA SER A 46 -0.63 -7.10 10.97
C SER A 46 -1.43 -5.79 10.98
N PHE A 47 -0.77 -4.65 11.20
CA PHE A 47 -1.37 -3.33 11.07
C PHE A 47 -1.90 -3.11 9.63
N MET A 48 -1.07 -3.33 8.61
CA MET A 48 -1.49 -3.19 7.20
C MET A 48 -2.66 -4.11 6.88
N LYS A 49 -2.62 -5.39 7.32
CA LYS A 49 -3.68 -6.38 7.12
C LYS A 49 -5.02 -5.94 7.73
N THR A 50 -5.00 -5.30 8.89
CA THR A 50 -6.21 -4.72 9.51
C THR A 50 -6.78 -3.61 8.63
N LEU A 51 -5.94 -2.75 8.05
CA LEU A 51 -6.40 -1.63 7.23
C LEU A 51 -7.10 -2.06 5.94
N TYR A 52 -6.69 -3.17 5.31
CA TYR A 52 -7.35 -3.66 4.10
C TYR A 52 -8.29 -4.86 4.34
N GLY A 53 -8.65 -5.12 5.61
CA GLY A 53 -9.68 -6.10 5.97
C GLY A 53 -9.26 -7.56 5.80
N ASP A 54 -7.96 -7.89 5.88
CA ASP A 54 -7.45 -9.27 5.93
C ASP A 54 -7.38 -9.79 7.37
N LEU A 55 -7.22 -8.87 8.31
CA LEU A 55 -7.27 -9.13 9.74
C LEU A 55 -8.40 -8.28 10.34
N GLN A 56 -9.38 -8.96 10.96
CA GLN A 56 -10.55 -8.29 11.51
C GLN A 56 -10.18 -7.40 12.72
N LEU A 57 -10.68 -6.17 12.73
CA LEU A 57 -10.64 -5.31 13.90
C LEU A 57 -11.73 -5.72 14.88
N THR A 58 -11.37 -5.94 16.15
CA THR A 58 -12.31 -6.38 17.20
C THR A 58 -12.38 -5.43 18.39
N THR A 59 -11.43 -4.49 18.50
CA THR A 59 -11.33 -3.59 19.66
C THR A 59 -10.92 -2.18 19.23
N GLY A 60 -11.61 -1.18 19.74
CA GLY A 60 -11.43 0.23 19.41
C GLY A 60 -12.34 0.69 18.29
N HIS A 61 -12.08 1.85 17.71
CA HIS A 61 -12.81 2.41 16.57
C HIS A 61 -11.83 2.70 15.45
N GLY A 62 -12.16 2.25 14.25
CA GLY A 62 -11.33 2.47 13.06
C GLY A 62 -12.18 2.80 11.85
N SER A 63 -11.84 3.87 11.12
CA SER A 63 -12.42 4.17 9.83
C SER A 63 -11.33 4.38 8.79
N ILE A 64 -11.52 3.88 7.57
CA ILE A 64 -10.59 4.00 6.46
C ILE A 64 -11.37 4.16 5.15
N VAL A 65 -11.04 5.16 4.33
CA VAL A 65 -11.69 5.48 3.04
C VAL A 65 -13.23 5.38 3.10
N GLY A 66 -13.80 5.80 4.25
CA GLY A 66 -15.25 5.80 4.48
C GLY A 66 -15.85 4.50 5.00
N TYR A 67 -15.06 3.46 5.26
CA TYR A 67 -15.52 2.19 5.86
C TYR A 67 -15.22 2.14 7.35
N ASP A 68 -16.15 1.59 8.14
CA ASP A 68 -15.95 1.27 9.56
C ASP A 68 -15.28 -0.11 9.67
N LEU A 69 -14.03 -0.15 10.15
CA LEU A 69 -13.25 -1.38 10.26
C LEU A 69 -13.78 -2.33 11.34
N LEU A 70 -14.42 -1.81 12.41
CA LEU A 70 -14.96 -2.63 13.49
C LEU A 70 -16.18 -3.44 13.02
N ASN A 71 -17.01 -2.83 12.17
CA ASN A 71 -18.24 -3.41 11.66
C ASN A 71 -18.14 -3.87 10.20
N LEU A 72 -16.93 -3.99 9.66
CA LEU A 72 -16.67 -4.34 8.27
C LEU A 72 -17.15 -5.77 7.98
N LYS A 73 -18.11 -5.91 7.07
CA LYS A 73 -18.64 -7.20 6.63
C LYS A 73 -17.75 -7.80 5.54
N GLU A 74 -17.67 -9.13 5.48
CA GLU A 74 -16.93 -9.83 4.42
C GLU A 74 -17.35 -9.40 3.01
N SER A 75 -18.63 -9.14 2.79
CA SER A 75 -19.18 -8.66 1.52
C SER A 75 -18.72 -7.24 1.15
N GLU A 76 -18.26 -6.44 2.10
CA GLU A 76 -17.77 -5.07 1.89
C GLU A 76 -16.26 -5.02 1.61
N ILE A 77 -15.50 -6.05 2.02
CA ILE A 77 -14.04 -6.12 1.84
C ILE A 77 -13.62 -5.90 0.37
N PRO A 78 -14.24 -6.52 -0.65
CA PRO A 78 -13.88 -6.26 -2.04
C PRO A 78 -14.07 -4.79 -2.45
N PHE A 79 -15.07 -4.11 -1.92
CA PHE A 79 -15.32 -2.68 -2.21
C PHE A 79 -14.33 -1.77 -1.48
N LEU A 80 -14.00 -2.07 -0.21
CA LEU A 80 -12.91 -1.43 0.51
C LEU A 80 -11.60 -1.53 -0.28
N ARG A 81 -11.23 -2.76 -0.71
CA ARG A 81 -9.98 -3.01 -1.45
C ARG A 81 -9.93 -2.35 -2.84
N ARG A 82 -11.07 -1.97 -3.44
CA ARG A 82 -11.08 -1.15 -4.66
C ARG A 82 -10.66 0.30 -4.41
N LYS A 83 -10.95 0.83 -3.21
CA LYS A 83 -10.54 2.18 -2.81
C LYS A 83 -9.11 2.25 -2.27
N ILE A 84 -8.48 1.09 -2.04
CA ILE A 84 -7.12 0.97 -1.52
C ILE A 84 -6.26 0.22 -2.54
N GLY A 85 -5.17 0.85 -2.96
CA GLY A 85 -4.13 0.18 -3.74
C GLY A 85 -3.16 -0.55 -2.80
N ILE A 86 -2.98 -1.88 -2.96
CA ILE A 86 -2.09 -2.65 -2.11
C ILE A 86 -0.86 -3.07 -2.90
N VAL A 87 0.32 -2.76 -2.35
CA VAL A 87 1.63 -3.10 -2.92
C VAL A 87 2.36 -4.00 -1.94
N PHE A 88 2.68 -5.22 -2.35
CA PHE A 88 3.34 -6.23 -1.52
C PHE A 88 4.84 -6.33 -1.81
N GLN A 89 5.60 -6.88 -0.87
CA GLN A 89 7.03 -7.12 -0.97
C GLN A 89 7.38 -8.16 -2.05
N ASP A 90 6.54 -9.17 -2.24
CA ASP A 90 6.72 -10.32 -3.15
C ASP A 90 6.02 -10.13 -4.50
N PHE A 91 5.69 -8.89 -4.86
CA PHE A 91 5.06 -8.44 -6.09
C PHE A 91 3.67 -9.03 -6.35
N GLN A 92 3.42 -10.28 -6.02
CA GLN A 92 2.17 -11.05 -6.22
C GLN A 92 1.61 -10.94 -7.65
N LEU A 93 2.48 -10.97 -8.66
CA LEU A 93 2.08 -11.04 -10.05
C LEU A 93 1.65 -12.47 -10.41
N LEU A 94 0.63 -12.59 -11.26
CA LEU A 94 0.19 -13.87 -11.80
C LEU A 94 1.24 -14.39 -12.78
N PRO A 95 1.93 -15.51 -12.47
CA PRO A 95 3.10 -15.95 -13.23
C PRO A 95 2.76 -16.54 -14.61
N ASP A 96 1.50 -16.94 -14.80
CA ASP A 96 0.93 -17.51 -16.03
C ASP A 96 0.40 -16.46 -17.01
N ARG A 97 0.56 -15.17 -16.69
CA ARG A 97 0.01 -14.03 -17.45
C ARG A 97 1.07 -12.96 -17.67
N ASN A 98 1.06 -12.35 -18.85
CA ASN A 98 1.90 -11.21 -19.15
C ASN A 98 1.46 -9.95 -18.37
N VAL A 99 2.22 -8.86 -18.47
CA VAL A 99 1.93 -7.60 -17.75
C VAL A 99 0.53 -7.10 -18.07
N ASN A 100 0.15 -7.04 -19.35
CA ASN A 100 -1.17 -6.55 -19.75
C ASN A 100 -2.30 -7.43 -19.19
N GLU A 101 -2.14 -8.74 -19.24
CA GLU A 101 -3.12 -9.70 -18.71
C GLU A 101 -3.24 -9.64 -17.17
N ASN A 102 -2.14 -9.38 -16.46
CA ASN A 102 -2.16 -9.08 -15.02
C ASN A 102 -3.04 -7.86 -14.70
N MET A 103 -2.95 -6.79 -15.51
CA MET A 103 -3.77 -5.59 -15.34
C MET A 103 -5.24 -5.86 -15.70
N LEU A 104 -5.48 -6.48 -16.86
CA LEU A 104 -6.83 -6.83 -17.31
C LEU A 104 -7.57 -7.74 -16.33
N PHE A 105 -6.85 -8.64 -15.65
CA PHE A 105 -7.45 -9.50 -14.64
C PHE A 105 -8.08 -8.69 -13.51
N VAL A 106 -7.37 -7.69 -12.98
CA VAL A 106 -7.86 -6.83 -11.90
C VAL A 106 -9.05 -5.99 -12.37
N LEU A 107 -8.94 -5.32 -13.52
CA LEU A 107 -10.03 -4.49 -14.06
C LEU A 107 -11.32 -5.30 -14.25
N LYS A 108 -11.24 -6.49 -14.86
CA LYS A 108 -12.39 -7.39 -15.02
C LYS A 108 -12.97 -7.83 -13.67
N ALA A 109 -12.12 -8.22 -12.72
CA ALA A 109 -12.55 -8.63 -11.38
C ALA A 109 -13.22 -7.50 -10.59
N THR A 110 -12.91 -6.24 -10.92
CA THR A 110 -13.51 -5.06 -10.31
C THR A 110 -14.68 -4.47 -11.09
N GLY A 111 -15.14 -5.16 -12.15
CA GLY A 111 -16.38 -4.85 -12.85
C GLY A 111 -16.25 -3.96 -14.09
N TRP A 112 -15.03 -3.72 -14.57
CA TRP A 112 -14.84 -3.03 -15.84
C TRP A 112 -15.27 -3.93 -17.01
N THR A 113 -15.99 -3.38 -17.97
CA THR A 113 -16.53 -4.13 -19.13
C THR A 113 -16.06 -3.60 -20.48
N ASP A 114 -15.78 -2.29 -20.57
CA ASP A 114 -15.32 -1.68 -21.81
C ASP A 114 -13.81 -1.95 -22.02
N LYS A 115 -13.50 -2.63 -23.14
CA LYS A 115 -12.12 -3.03 -23.46
C LYS A 115 -11.23 -1.82 -23.79
N THR A 116 -11.80 -0.79 -24.39
CA THR A 116 -11.06 0.42 -24.78
C THR A 116 -10.69 1.23 -23.54
N GLU A 117 -11.64 1.45 -22.65
CA GLU A 117 -11.38 2.12 -21.36
C GLU A 117 -10.38 1.36 -20.50
N MET A 118 -10.49 0.02 -20.44
CA MET A 118 -9.50 -0.81 -19.74
C MET A 118 -8.08 -0.60 -20.31
N GLN A 119 -7.93 -0.60 -21.66
CA GLN A 119 -6.61 -0.44 -22.28
C GLN A 119 -6.06 0.98 -22.03
N VAL A 120 -6.88 2.01 -22.14
CA VAL A 120 -6.48 3.39 -21.81
C VAL A 120 -5.98 3.47 -20.36
N LYS A 121 -6.71 2.87 -19.40
CA LYS A 121 -6.30 2.86 -18.00
C LYS A 121 -5.00 2.09 -17.75
N ILE A 122 -4.80 0.96 -18.42
CA ILE A 122 -3.56 0.19 -18.35
C ILE A 122 -2.38 1.02 -18.87
N ASP A 123 -2.54 1.65 -20.03
CA ASP A 123 -1.50 2.48 -20.63
C ASP A 123 -1.13 3.67 -19.72
N GLU A 124 -2.13 4.32 -19.11
CA GLU A 124 -1.95 5.41 -18.15
C GLU A 124 -1.11 4.98 -16.93
N VAL A 125 -1.49 3.89 -16.25
CA VAL A 125 -0.78 3.47 -15.05
C VAL A 125 0.62 2.90 -15.34
N LEU A 126 0.82 2.24 -16.50
CA LEU A 126 2.13 1.77 -16.92
C LEU A 126 3.04 2.93 -17.33
N ASP A 127 2.50 3.97 -17.93
CA ASP A 127 3.25 5.20 -18.25
C ASP A 127 3.74 5.91 -16.97
N LEU A 128 2.86 6.01 -15.95
CA LEU A 128 3.20 6.61 -14.66
C LEU A 128 4.38 5.93 -13.97
N VAL A 129 4.55 4.62 -14.14
CA VAL A 129 5.66 3.84 -13.59
C VAL A 129 6.81 3.62 -14.59
N GLY A 130 6.73 4.18 -15.81
CA GLY A 130 7.76 4.12 -16.85
C GLY A 130 7.90 2.74 -17.53
N LEU A 131 6.82 1.98 -17.67
CA LEU A 131 6.83 0.59 -18.16
C LEU A 131 5.92 0.33 -19.37
N ARG A 132 5.54 1.37 -20.12
CA ARG A 132 4.63 1.24 -21.25
C ARG A 132 5.08 0.24 -22.34
N SER A 133 6.38 0.05 -22.51
CA SER A 133 6.96 -0.79 -23.57
C SER A 133 7.00 -2.29 -23.26
N ILE A 134 6.66 -2.72 -22.04
CA ILE A 134 6.86 -4.10 -21.59
C ILE A 134 5.55 -4.90 -21.37
N THR A 135 4.44 -4.42 -21.90
CA THR A 135 3.09 -4.99 -21.72
C THR A 135 2.97 -6.48 -22.04
N ASN A 136 3.75 -6.97 -23.01
CA ASN A 136 3.72 -8.36 -23.45
C ASN A 136 4.71 -9.28 -22.73
N LYS A 137 5.56 -8.74 -21.83
CA LYS A 137 6.51 -9.56 -21.07
C LYS A 137 5.81 -10.34 -19.96
N MET A 138 6.29 -11.56 -19.73
CA MET A 138 5.89 -12.38 -18.58
C MET A 138 6.65 -11.94 -17.32
N PRO A 139 6.10 -12.15 -16.10
CA PRO A 139 6.77 -11.76 -14.86
C PRO A 139 8.21 -12.27 -14.74
N HIS A 140 8.50 -13.51 -15.13
CA HIS A 140 9.84 -14.09 -15.08
C HIS A 140 10.86 -13.43 -16.05
N GLN A 141 10.41 -12.61 -16.99
CA GLN A 141 11.24 -11.85 -17.93
C GLN A 141 11.56 -10.44 -17.42
N LEU A 142 11.04 -10.07 -16.24
CA LEU A 142 11.19 -8.77 -15.62
C LEU A 142 12.24 -8.80 -14.52
N SER A 143 13.02 -7.72 -14.38
CA SER A 143 13.83 -7.50 -13.18
C SER A 143 12.94 -7.29 -11.96
N GLY A 144 13.48 -7.47 -10.74
CA GLY A 144 12.72 -7.24 -9.50
C GLY A 144 12.13 -5.82 -9.43
N GLY A 145 12.88 -4.81 -9.84
CA GLY A 145 12.39 -3.43 -9.91
C GLY A 145 11.29 -3.22 -10.95
N GLU A 146 11.35 -3.89 -12.11
CA GLU A 146 10.26 -3.86 -13.10
C GLU A 146 9.01 -4.56 -12.54
N GLN A 147 9.16 -5.73 -11.89
CA GLN A 147 8.04 -6.43 -11.25
C GLN A 147 7.37 -5.57 -10.18
N GLN A 148 8.14 -4.87 -9.35
CA GLN A 148 7.61 -3.97 -8.34
C GLN A 148 6.88 -2.77 -8.96
N ARG A 149 7.43 -2.17 -10.02
CA ARG A 149 6.73 -1.10 -10.75
C ARG A 149 5.43 -1.60 -11.38
N VAL A 150 5.40 -2.82 -11.91
CA VAL A 150 4.15 -3.45 -12.40
C VAL A 150 3.15 -3.66 -11.26
N ALA A 151 3.60 -4.11 -10.07
CA ALA A 151 2.74 -4.26 -8.89
C ALA A 151 2.16 -2.91 -8.44
N ILE A 152 2.95 -1.83 -8.47
CA ILE A 152 2.47 -0.47 -8.18
C ILE A 152 1.44 -0.02 -9.23
N ALA A 153 1.72 -0.20 -10.53
CA ALA A 153 0.77 0.13 -11.60
C ALA A 153 -0.56 -0.61 -11.41
N ARG A 154 -0.50 -1.91 -11.09
CA ARG A 154 -1.68 -2.72 -10.78
C ARG A 154 -2.49 -2.17 -9.60
N ALA A 155 -1.82 -1.69 -8.57
CA ALA A 155 -2.48 -1.10 -7.41
C ALA A 155 -3.24 0.20 -7.75
N LEU A 156 -2.85 0.91 -8.82
CA LEU A 156 -3.45 2.18 -9.26
C LEU A 156 -4.66 2.03 -10.21
N LEU A 157 -4.95 0.83 -10.70
CA LEU A 157 -5.95 0.59 -11.75
C LEU A 157 -7.36 1.11 -11.43
N ASN A 158 -7.79 1.01 -10.16
CA ASN A 158 -9.10 1.48 -9.72
C ASN A 158 -9.06 2.91 -9.13
N ASP A 159 -8.03 3.67 -9.42
CA ASP A 159 -7.85 5.04 -8.94
C ASP A 159 -8.01 5.19 -7.42
N PRO A 160 -7.26 4.41 -6.62
CA PRO A 160 -7.44 4.32 -5.17
C PRO A 160 -7.24 5.68 -4.48
N GLU A 161 -7.93 5.89 -3.36
CA GLU A 161 -7.77 7.05 -2.49
C GLU A 161 -6.51 6.93 -1.61
N LEU A 162 -6.12 5.68 -1.29
CA LEU A 162 -5.00 5.35 -0.40
C LEU A 162 -4.17 4.20 -0.97
N ILE A 163 -2.86 4.32 -0.89
CA ILE A 163 -1.92 3.24 -1.21
C ILE A 163 -1.31 2.71 0.08
N LEU A 164 -1.43 1.40 0.29
CA LEU A 164 -0.77 0.64 1.35
C LEU A 164 0.39 -0.15 0.75
N ALA A 165 1.62 0.19 1.09
CA ALA A 165 2.81 -0.49 0.60
C ALA A 165 3.51 -1.22 1.76
N ASP A 166 3.45 -2.56 1.77
CA ASP A 166 4.08 -3.39 2.81
C ASP A 166 5.45 -3.87 2.33
N GLU A 167 6.50 -3.24 2.84
CA GLU A 167 7.91 -3.49 2.51
C GLU A 167 8.22 -3.53 1.00
N PRO A 168 7.79 -2.52 0.20
CA PRO A 168 7.83 -2.59 -1.27
C PRO A 168 9.25 -2.63 -1.84
N THR A 169 10.28 -2.40 -1.03
CA THR A 169 11.70 -2.39 -1.42
C THR A 169 12.51 -3.52 -0.79
N GLY A 170 11.88 -4.38 0.03
CA GLY A 170 12.58 -5.36 0.87
C GLY A 170 13.38 -6.43 0.10
N ASN A 171 13.08 -6.65 -1.19
CA ASN A 171 13.75 -7.65 -2.05
C ASN A 171 14.59 -6.98 -3.16
N LEU A 172 14.87 -5.67 -3.04
CA LEU A 172 15.54 -4.89 -4.08
C LEU A 172 16.88 -4.33 -3.58
N ASP A 173 17.78 -4.10 -4.52
CA ASP A 173 19.03 -3.40 -4.23
C ASP A 173 18.78 -1.91 -3.88
N PRO A 174 19.72 -1.22 -3.23
CA PRO A 174 19.54 0.16 -2.75
C PRO A 174 19.23 1.18 -3.86
N GLN A 175 19.78 0.99 -5.07
CA GLN A 175 19.52 1.89 -6.19
C GLN A 175 18.08 1.72 -6.68
N THR A 176 17.68 0.49 -6.96
CA THR A 176 16.32 0.15 -7.37
C THR A 176 15.29 0.56 -6.30
N SER A 177 15.62 0.37 -5.01
CA SER A 177 14.78 0.82 -3.89
C SER A 177 14.52 2.33 -3.94
N ALA A 178 15.53 3.12 -4.22
CA ALA A 178 15.38 4.58 -4.37
C ALA A 178 14.49 4.96 -5.57
N GLU A 179 14.56 4.20 -6.67
CA GLU A 179 13.69 4.41 -7.84
C GLU A 179 12.23 4.11 -7.50
N ILE A 180 11.95 2.99 -6.81
CA ILE A 180 10.59 2.62 -6.37
C ILE A 180 10.00 3.69 -5.46
N LEU A 181 10.79 4.20 -4.51
CA LEU A 181 10.36 5.32 -3.66
C LEU A 181 10.06 6.58 -4.46
N GLY A 182 10.91 6.90 -5.44
CA GLY A 182 10.66 8.01 -6.34
C GLY A 182 9.32 7.86 -7.08
N VAL A 183 8.93 6.64 -7.44
CA VAL A 183 7.60 6.36 -8.02
C VAL A 183 6.49 6.62 -6.99
N LEU A 184 6.58 6.06 -5.79
CA LEU A 184 5.58 6.25 -4.74
C LEU A 184 5.47 7.73 -4.33
N LYS A 185 6.59 8.45 -4.28
CA LYS A 185 6.59 9.89 -3.98
C LYS A 185 5.89 10.69 -5.07
N ARG A 186 6.16 10.44 -6.37
CA ARG A 186 5.43 11.09 -7.47
C ARG A 186 3.92 10.83 -7.41
N ILE A 187 3.52 9.61 -7.06
CA ILE A 187 2.10 9.26 -6.87
C ILE A 187 1.50 10.09 -5.73
N ASN A 188 2.22 10.26 -4.63
CA ASN A 188 1.80 11.11 -3.52
C ASN A 188 1.74 12.60 -3.91
N ASP A 189 2.75 13.11 -4.63
CA ASP A 189 2.78 14.49 -5.10
C ASP A 189 1.61 14.82 -6.06
N ASN A 190 1.05 13.78 -6.70
CA ASN A 190 -0.19 13.87 -7.49
C ASN A 190 -1.47 13.74 -6.61
N GLY A 191 -1.35 13.87 -5.30
CA GLY A 191 -2.47 13.96 -4.35
C GLY A 191 -2.92 12.64 -3.73
N LYS A 192 -2.30 11.50 -4.07
CA LYS A 192 -2.66 10.21 -3.44
C LYS A 192 -2.04 10.11 -2.05
N THR A 193 -2.78 9.56 -1.10
CA THR A 193 -2.25 9.22 0.22
C THR A 193 -1.43 7.94 0.14
N VAL A 194 -0.29 7.88 0.84
CA VAL A 194 0.58 6.68 0.86
C VAL A 194 0.94 6.33 2.30
N ILE A 195 0.69 5.10 2.70
CA ILE A 195 1.20 4.51 3.95
C ILE A 195 2.17 3.39 3.56
N MET A 196 3.43 3.52 3.94
CA MET A 196 4.48 2.57 3.62
C MET A 196 5.08 1.96 4.87
N ALA A 197 4.94 0.64 5.03
CA ALA A 197 5.70 -0.10 6.03
C ALA A 197 7.10 -0.42 5.49
N THR A 198 8.14 -0.19 6.30
CA THR A 198 9.52 -0.50 5.96
C THR A 198 10.38 -0.71 7.20
N HIS A 199 11.45 -1.45 7.06
CA HIS A 199 12.54 -1.55 8.05
C HIS A 199 13.82 -0.87 7.56
N ASP A 200 13.83 -0.31 6.35
CA ASP A 200 14.99 0.38 5.76
C ASP A 200 15.00 1.87 6.13
N TYR A 201 15.85 2.23 7.09
CA TYR A 201 16.02 3.60 7.54
C TYR A 201 16.72 4.51 6.52
N ALA A 202 17.56 3.95 5.63
CA ALA A 202 18.26 4.74 4.61
C ALA A 202 17.28 5.38 3.61
N VAL A 203 16.21 4.66 3.33
CA VAL A 203 15.09 5.10 2.51
C VAL A 203 14.41 6.34 3.09
N ILE A 204 14.14 6.34 4.39
CA ILE A 204 13.43 7.42 5.09
C ILE A 204 14.29 8.69 5.15
N MET A 205 15.60 8.53 5.34
CA MET A 205 16.54 9.65 5.33
C MET A 205 16.61 10.35 3.98
N LYS A 206 16.44 9.60 2.89
CA LYS A 206 16.47 10.13 1.53
C LYS A 206 15.16 10.84 1.13
N PHE A 207 14.03 10.37 1.66
CA PHE A 207 12.70 10.91 1.39
C PHE A 207 11.96 11.16 2.71
N PRO A 208 12.26 12.25 3.43
CA PRO A 208 11.66 12.53 4.74
C PRO A 208 10.14 12.68 4.64
N ALA A 209 9.41 12.01 5.56
CA ALA A 209 7.96 12.16 5.73
C ALA A 209 7.58 11.81 7.17
N LYS A 210 6.31 12.04 7.54
CA LYS A 210 5.77 11.63 8.84
C LYS A 210 6.10 10.16 9.09
N THR A 211 6.63 9.85 10.26
CA THR A 211 7.14 8.51 10.56
C THR A 211 6.59 8.03 11.90
N LEU A 212 5.97 6.86 11.88
CA LEU A 212 5.54 6.13 13.05
C LEU A 212 6.44 4.93 13.30
N LYS A 213 6.78 4.66 14.55
CA LYS A 213 7.56 3.48 14.95
C LYS A 213 6.66 2.45 15.61
N CYS A 214 6.76 1.21 15.11
CA CYS A 214 6.21 0.02 15.74
C CYS A 214 7.26 -0.58 16.67
N GLU A 215 7.03 -0.55 17.97
CA GLU A 215 7.91 -1.10 18.99
C GLU A 215 7.10 -1.46 20.24
N ASP A 216 7.46 -2.52 20.95
CA ASP A 216 6.85 -2.96 22.21
C ASP A 216 5.31 -3.00 22.17
N SER A 217 4.77 -3.59 21.10
CA SER A 217 3.33 -3.69 20.85
C SER A 217 2.58 -2.34 20.79
N THR A 218 3.27 -1.25 20.49
CA THR A 218 2.68 0.10 20.33
C THR A 218 3.11 0.73 19.00
N ILE A 219 2.38 1.78 18.59
CA ILE A 219 2.75 2.65 17.47
C ILE A 219 2.80 4.08 17.99
N PHE A 220 3.92 4.78 17.77
CA PHE A 220 4.09 6.17 18.17
C PHE A 220 4.87 6.97 17.13
N GLU A 221 4.61 8.26 17.06
CA GLU A 221 5.28 9.16 16.14
C GLU A 221 6.72 9.41 16.56
N VAL A 222 7.66 9.38 15.61
CA VAL A 222 9.06 9.71 15.83
C VAL A 222 9.42 10.95 15.01
N VAL A 223 9.99 11.94 15.69
CA VAL A 223 10.49 13.15 15.03
C VAL A 223 11.87 12.86 14.48
N GLN A 224 12.01 12.95 13.15
CA GLN A 224 13.32 12.90 12.52
C GLN A 224 14.09 14.18 12.89
N LYS A 225 15.14 14.06 13.72
CA LYS A 225 16.06 15.17 13.88
C LYS A 225 16.90 15.25 12.60
N THR A 226 16.68 16.29 11.82
CA THR A 226 17.61 16.67 10.75
C THR A 226 18.93 17.05 11.42
N VAL A 227 19.99 16.29 11.15
CA VAL A 227 21.36 16.60 11.59
C VAL A 227 21.98 17.55 10.55
#